data_2d74e233b05e126ce671cb0850c30a29
#
_entry.id   2d74e233b05e126ce671cb0850c30a29
#
_cell.length_a   1.000
_cell.length_b   1.000
_cell.length_c   1.000
_cell.angle_alpha   90.00
_cell.angle_beta   90.00
_cell.angle_gamma   90.00
#
_symmetry.space_group_name_H-M   'P 1'
#
loop_
_entity.id
_entity.type
_entity.pdbx_description
1 polymer ?
#
loop_
_entity_poly.entity_id
_entity_poly.type
_entity_poly.pdbx_seq_one_letter_code
_entity_poly.pdbx_strand_id
1 'polypeptide(L)'
;MNIAVFAYSKKGCETARRVMELLPDDSVSAYAASRLKEDGFGTIPHNSKDFYGEWFSWADAMIFVGACGIAVREIAPHVRDKRTDPAVIDIDELARFVIPILSGHIGGANDLAYRIAAALGSTPVITTATDINAKFAVDSWAVKCGYKIGNMTAAKMVSARILETDIPITSDFPIAGNLPNGLVLGESGDIGIYVGYKDRKPFKMTLSIFPQIILLSL
;
A
#
# COMPACT_ATOMS: atom_id res chain seq x y z
N MET A 1 -9.70 8.33 2.64
CA MET A 1 -8.49 8.60 1.81
C MET A 1 -8.82 9.66 0.77
N ASN A 2 -7.82 10.44 0.34
CA ASN A 2 -7.92 11.32 -0.83
C ASN A 2 -7.47 10.52 -2.06
N ILE A 3 -8.39 10.23 -2.98
CA ILE A 3 -8.13 9.34 -4.12
C ILE A 3 -8.36 10.10 -5.43
N ALA A 4 -7.41 10.00 -6.35
CA ALA A 4 -7.56 10.49 -7.72
C ALA A 4 -7.74 9.34 -8.70
N VAL A 5 -8.76 9.39 -9.55
CA VAL A 5 -9.05 8.38 -10.58
C VAL A 5 -8.90 9.00 -11.96
N PHE A 6 -8.14 8.36 -12.84
CA PHE A 6 -7.83 8.86 -14.19
C PHE A 6 -8.28 7.86 -15.25
N ALA A 7 -9.07 8.31 -16.24
CA ALA A 7 -9.57 7.47 -17.32
C ALA A 7 -9.22 8.04 -18.70
N TYR A 8 -8.92 7.17 -19.66
CA TYR A 8 -8.36 7.55 -20.95
C TYR A 8 -9.24 7.14 -22.16
N SER A 9 -10.33 6.42 -21.89
CA SER A 9 -11.30 5.98 -22.90
C SER A 9 -12.72 6.06 -22.34
N LYS A 10 -13.75 6.01 -23.20
CA LYS A 10 -15.14 5.94 -22.72
C LYS A 10 -15.38 4.71 -21.85
N LYS A 11 -14.84 3.56 -22.25
CA LYS A 11 -14.95 2.32 -21.47
C LYS A 11 -14.24 2.44 -20.13
N GLY A 12 -13.06 3.08 -20.12
CA GLY A 12 -12.35 3.41 -18.89
C GLY A 12 -13.14 4.33 -17.96
N CYS A 13 -13.88 5.30 -18.49
CA CYS A 13 -14.76 6.15 -17.67
C CYS A 13 -15.92 5.36 -17.05
N GLU A 14 -16.51 4.40 -17.76
CA GLU A 14 -17.53 3.50 -17.19
C GLU A 14 -16.95 2.68 -16.02
N THR A 15 -15.76 2.12 -16.19
CA THR A 15 -15.05 1.39 -15.14
C THR A 15 -14.67 2.31 -13.96
N ALA A 16 -14.20 3.53 -14.25
CA ALA A 16 -13.88 4.51 -13.22
C ALA A 16 -15.09 4.88 -12.36
N ARG A 17 -16.29 5.06 -12.95
CA ARG A 17 -17.53 5.29 -12.19
C ARG A 17 -17.84 4.13 -11.24
N ARG A 18 -17.71 2.89 -11.70
CA ARG A 18 -17.88 1.71 -10.83
C ARG A 18 -16.89 1.73 -9.68
N VAL A 19 -15.62 2.06 -9.93
CA VAL A 19 -14.60 2.19 -8.87
C VAL A 19 -14.99 3.27 -7.86
N MET A 20 -15.46 4.43 -8.30
CA MET A 20 -15.90 5.52 -7.40
C MET A 20 -17.05 5.08 -6.50
N GLU A 21 -18.02 4.34 -7.03
CA GLU A 21 -19.17 3.79 -6.25
C GLU A 21 -18.73 2.81 -5.15
N LEU A 22 -17.55 2.17 -5.28
CA LEU A 22 -16.99 1.26 -4.28
C LEU A 22 -16.21 1.96 -3.16
N LEU A 23 -16.07 3.28 -3.24
CA LEU A 23 -15.25 4.10 -2.34
C LEU A 23 -16.08 5.22 -1.68
N PRO A 24 -17.28 4.93 -1.11
CA PRO A 24 -18.21 5.95 -0.63
C PRO A 24 -17.69 6.74 0.58
N ASP A 25 -16.78 6.15 1.37
CA ASP A 25 -16.19 6.77 2.55
C ASP A 25 -14.89 7.54 2.24
N ASP A 26 -14.47 7.53 0.98
CA ASP A 26 -13.25 8.16 0.50
C ASP A 26 -13.58 9.48 -0.26
N SER A 27 -12.67 10.45 -0.20
CA SER A 27 -12.76 11.66 -1.01
C SER A 27 -12.19 11.36 -2.41
N VAL A 28 -13.06 11.13 -3.38
CA VAL A 28 -12.66 10.71 -4.73
C VAL A 28 -12.82 11.84 -5.73
N SER A 29 -11.75 12.17 -6.47
CA SER A 29 -11.76 13.07 -7.61
C SER A 29 -11.46 12.29 -8.89
N ALA A 30 -12.32 12.41 -9.90
CA ALA A 30 -12.18 11.69 -11.16
C ALA A 30 -11.86 12.62 -12.33
N TYR A 31 -10.98 12.17 -13.22
CA TYR A 31 -10.50 12.92 -14.38
C TYR A 31 -10.51 12.06 -15.64
N ALA A 32 -10.91 12.65 -16.75
CA ALA A 32 -10.91 12.00 -18.05
C ALA A 32 -10.01 12.75 -19.05
N ALA A 33 -9.48 12.03 -20.03
CA ALA A 33 -8.77 12.64 -21.14
C ALA A 33 -9.62 13.73 -21.81
N SER A 34 -9.05 14.89 -22.09
CA SER A 34 -9.76 16.11 -22.55
C SER A 34 -10.68 15.90 -23.76
N ARG A 35 -10.37 14.94 -24.63
CA ARG A 35 -11.19 14.60 -25.80
C ARG A 35 -12.53 13.91 -25.47
N LEU A 36 -12.68 13.39 -24.23
CA LEU A 36 -13.84 12.55 -23.86
C LEU A 36 -15.05 13.36 -23.40
N LYS A 37 -14.84 14.50 -22.72
CA LYS A 37 -15.90 15.38 -22.19
C LYS A 37 -16.99 14.62 -21.40
N GLU A 38 -16.57 13.81 -20.42
CA GLU A 38 -17.45 12.95 -19.64
C GLU A 38 -18.04 13.69 -18.42
N ASP A 39 -19.36 13.58 -18.24
CA ASP A 39 -20.04 14.19 -17.10
C ASP A 39 -19.56 13.60 -15.76
N GLY A 40 -19.34 14.47 -14.80
CA GLY A 40 -18.82 14.09 -13.47
C GLY A 40 -17.30 13.89 -13.41
N PHE A 41 -16.58 14.12 -14.53
CA PHE A 41 -15.13 14.06 -14.58
C PHE A 41 -14.53 15.46 -14.82
N GLY A 42 -13.45 15.74 -14.08
CA GLY A 42 -12.55 16.81 -14.45
C GLY A 42 -11.79 16.47 -15.74
N THR A 43 -11.07 17.43 -16.27
CA THR A 43 -10.30 17.25 -17.53
C THR A 43 -8.83 17.07 -17.22
N ILE A 44 -8.20 16.00 -17.75
CA ILE A 44 -6.75 15.86 -17.76
C ILE A 44 -6.17 16.86 -18.75
N PRO A 45 -5.31 17.81 -18.33
CA PRO A 45 -4.75 18.83 -19.23
C PRO A 45 -3.78 18.23 -20.24
N HIS A 46 -3.57 18.92 -21.38
CA HIS A 46 -2.61 18.47 -22.41
C HIS A 46 -1.17 18.42 -21.90
N ASN A 47 -0.76 19.39 -21.08
CA ASN A 47 0.49 19.36 -20.35
C ASN A 47 0.22 18.78 -18.96
N SER A 48 0.25 17.47 -18.87
CA SER A 48 -0.21 16.72 -17.70
C SER A 48 0.85 16.53 -16.60
N LYS A 49 2.11 16.84 -16.86
CA LYS A 49 3.21 16.57 -15.93
C LYS A 49 3.00 17.21 -14.55
N ASP A 50 2.75 18.52 -14.52
CA ASP A 50 2.55 19.24 -13.26
C ASP A 50 1.25 18.77 -12.56
N PHE A 51 0.20 18.55 -13.36
CA PHE A 51 -1.08 18.02 -12.89
C PHE A 51 -0.93 16.66 -12.16
N TYR A 52 -0.22 15.70 -12.74
CA TYR A 52 0.04 14.43 -12.05
C TYR A 52 0.99 14.60 -10.87
N GLY A 53 1.95 15.54 -10.94
CA GLY A 53 2.85 15.87 -9.85
C GLY A 53 2.12 16.43 -8.63
N GLU A 54 1.12 17.27 -8.81
CA GLU A 54 0.25 17.79 -7.75
C GLU A 54 -0.50 16.65 -7.07
N TRP A 55 -1.18 15.79 -7.85
CA TRP A 55 -1.87 14.62 -7.31
C TRP A 55 -0.92 13.64 -6.61
N PHE A 56 0.24 13.38 -7.18
CA PHE A 56 1.24 12.49 -6.59
C PHE A 56 1.76 12.99 -5.24
N SER A 57 1.76 14.30 -5.03
CA SER A 57 2.20 14.91 -3.77
C SER A 57 1.12 15.00 -2.71
N TRP A 58 -0.16 14.95 -3.09
CA TRP A 58 -1.29 15.23 -2.20
C TRP A 58 -2.21 14.04 -1.96
N ALA A 59 -2.40 13.18 -2.97
CA ALA A 59 -3.29 12.05 -2.85
C ALA A 59 -2.70 10.93 -1.97
N ASP A 60 -3.58 10.22 -1.26
CA ASP A 60 -3.23 8.96 -0.60
C ASP A 60 -3.15 7.82 -1.64
N ALA A 61 -3.99 7.90 -2.69
CA ALA A 61 -3.96 6.92 -3.78
C ALA A 61 -4.28 7.54 -5.14
N MET A 62 -3.64 7.00 -6.18
CA MET A 62 -3.89 7.31 -7.60
C MET A 62 -4.31 6.03 -8.32
N ILE A 63 -5.48 6.06 -8.96
CA ILE A 63 -6.03 4.93 -9.71
C ILE A 63 -6.10 5.29 -11.19
N PHE A 64 -5.38 4.56 -12.01
CA PHE A 64 -5.37 4.72 -13.47
C PHE A 64 -6.26 3.64 -14.08
N VAL A 65 -7.21 4.06 -14.92
CA VAL A 65 -8.09 3.13 -15.64
C VAL A 65 -7.73 3.18 -17.12
N GLY A 66 -6.91 2.22 -17.55
CA GLY A 66 -6.38 2.19 -18.91
C GLY A 66 -5.18 1.27 -19.09
N ALA A 67 -4.27 1.65 -19.97
CA ALA A 67 -3.06 0.89 -20.19
C ALA A 67 -2.00 1.22 -19.11
N CYS A 68 -1.46 0.21 -18.43
CA CYS A 68 -0.44 0.34 -17.38
C CYS A 68 0.75 1.24 -17.79
N GLY A 69 1.17 1.20 -19.07
CA GLY A 69 2.23 2.06 -19.56
C GLY A 69 1.92 3.57 -19.54
N ILE A 70 0.64 3.96 -19.47
CA ILE A 70 0.24 5.37 -19.26
C ILE A 70 0.55 5.73 -17.81
N ALA A 71 0.04 4.94 -16.86
CA ALA A 71 0.28 5.16 -15.44
C ALA A 71 1.78 5.30 -15.15
N VAL A 72 2.59 4.37 -15.63
CA VAL A 72 4.06 4.37 -15.44
C VAL A 72 4.69 5.67 -15.96
N ARG A 73 4.33 6.14 -17.17
CA ARG A 73 4.93 7.37 -17.74
C ARG A 73 4.54 8.61 -16.95
N GLU A 74 3.29 8.68 -16.50
CA GLU A 74 2.78 9.85 -15.77
C GLU A 74 3.38 9.94 -14.35
N ILE A 75 3.58 8.81 -13.66
CA ILE A 75 4.15 8.83 -12.31
C ILE A 75 5.68 8.87 -12.26
N ALA A 76 6.36 8.33 -13.27
CA ALA A 76 7.83 8.14 -13.25
C ALA A 76 8.62 9.42 -12.88
N PRO A 77 8.27 10.64 -13.33
CA PRO A 77 8.99 11.85 -12.95
C PRO A 77 8.85 12.23 -11.47
N HIS A 78 7.90 11.64 -10.75
CA HIS A 78 7.50 12.03 -9.39
C HIS A 78 7.88 10.99 -8.33
N VAL A 79 8.20 9.75 -8.74
CA VAL A 79 8.57 8.66 -7.84
C VAL A 79 9.83 8.99 -7.05
N ARG A 80 9.79 8.84 -5.71
CA ARG A 80 10.87 9.21 -4.78
C ARG A 80 11.18 8.13 -3.75
N ASP A 81 10.22 7.84 -2.86
CA ASP A 81 10.43 6.94 -1.72
C ASP A 81 9.14 6.17 -1.40
N LYS A 82 9.23 4.86 -1.31
CA LYS A 82 8.09 3.96 -1.01
C LYS A 82 7.37 4.26 0.31
N ARG A 83 7.93 5.10 1.19
CA ARG A 83 7.35 5.51 2.48
C ARG A 83 6.47 6.73 2.37
N THR A 84 6.65 7.53 1.32
CA THR A 84 5.97 8.82 1.12
C THR A 84 5.19 8.89 -0.17
N ASP A 85 5.54 8.06 -1.15
CA ASP A 85 4.83 8.01 -2.43
C ASP A 85 3.43 7.41 -2.25
N PRO A 86 2.41 7.92 -2.92
CA PRO A 86 1.04 7.45 -2.81
C PRO A 86 0.91 5.99 -3.28
N ALA A 87 -0.16 5.32 -2.88
CA ALA A 87 -0.58 4.09 -3.51
C ALA A 87 -0.89 4.34 -4.99
N VAL A 88 -0.29 3.58 -5.91
CA VAL A 88 -0.64 3.67 -7.34
C VAL A 88 -1.16 2.34 -7.82
N ILE A 89 -2.36 2.36 -8.40
CA ILE A 89 -3.05 1.19 -8.95
C ILE A 89 -3.41 1.45 -10.40
N ASP A 90 -3.22 0.44 -11.24
CA ASP A 90 -3.75 0.40 -12.60
C ASP A 90 -4.87 -0.63 -12.72
N ILE A 91 -5.90 -0.27 -13.48
CA ILE A 91 -7.05 -1.14 -13.76
C ILE A 91 -7.26 -1.14 -15.27
N ASP A 92 -7.29 -2.28 -15.92
CA ASP A 92 -7.63 -2.32 -17.35
C ASP A 92 -9.06 -1.82 -17.60
N GLU A 93 -9.32 -1.24 -18.76
CA GLU A 93 -10.61 -0.58 -19.03
C GLU A 93 -11.85 -1.51 -18.95
N LEU A 94 -11.63 -2.83 -18.97
CA LEU A 94 -12.69 -3.83 -18.81
C LEU A 94 -12.78 -4.34 -17.36
N ALA A 95 -11.99 -3.81 -16.45
CA ALA A 95 -11.92 -4.21 -15.04
C ALA A 95 -11.63 -5.72 -14.85
N ARG A 96 -10.79 -6.32 -15.68
CA ARG A 96 -10.38 -7.73 -15.51
C ARG A 96 -9.27 -7.87 -14.50
N PHE A 97 -8.37 -6.88 -14.44
CA PHE A 97 -7.19 -6.90 -13.59
C PHE A 97 -7.08 -5.62 -12.79
N VAL A 98 -6.68 -5.74 -11.52
CA VAL A 98 -6.34 -4.63 -10.63
C VAL A 98 -4.89 -4.80 -10.20
N ILE A 99 -4.03 -3.88 -10.61
CA ILE A 99 -2.58 -4.02 -10.58
C ILE A 99 -1.98 -2.94 -9.69
N PRO A 100 -1.52 -3.23 -8.47
CA PRO A 100 -0.75 -2.27 -7.68
C PRO A 100 0.63 -2.07 -8.33
N ILE A 101 0.94 -0.82 -8.70
CA ILE A 101 2.20 -0.45 -9.36
C ILE A 101 3.22 0.06 -8.35
N LEU A 102 2.77 0.87 -7.38
CA LEU A 102 3.65 1.57 -6.44
C LEU A 102 3.08 1.51 -5.02
N SER A 103 3.98 1.51 -4.03
CA SER A 103 3.65 1.61 -2.59
C SER A 103 2.72 0.49 -2.10
N GLY A 104 3.01 -0.76 -2.49
CA GLY A 104 2.19 -1.95 -2.21
C GLY A 104 1.90 -2.16 -0.73
N HIS A 105 2.92 -2.10 0.13
CA HIS A 105 2.81 -2.35 1.58
C HIS A 105 2.46 -1.06 2.36
N ILE A 106 3.46 -0.20 2.62
CA ILE A 106 3.31 0.99 3.47
C ILE A 106 2.26 1.95 2.91
N GLY A 107 2.24 2.17 1.60
CA GLY A 107 1.24 3.02 0.96
C GLY A 107 -0.14 2.35 0.79
N GLY A 108 -0.26 1.04 1.04
CA GLY A 108 -1.54 0.32 1.05
C GLY A 108 -2.09 -0.06 -0.33
N ALA A 109 -1.28 0.04 -1.41
CA ALA A 109 -1.77 -0.27 -2.76
C ALA A 109 -2.24 -1.73 -2.92
N ASN A 110 -1.59 -2.70 -2.24
CA ASN A 110 -2.01 -4.10 -2.29
C ASN A 110 -3.39 -4.29 -1.64
N ASP A 111 -3.61 -3.71 -0.45
CA ASP A 111 -4.90 -3.82 0.25
C ASP A 111 -6.02 -3.15 -0.54
N LEU A 112 -5.77 -1.96 -1.09
CA LEU A 112 -6.73 -1.25 -1.92
C LEU A 112 -7.03 -2.05 -3.21
N ALA A 113 -6.02 -2.67 -3.83
CA ALA A 113 -6.20 -3.53 -5.00
C ALA A 113 -7.05 -4.76 -4.68
N TYR A 114 -6.82 -5.44 -3.56
CA TYR A 114 -7.67 -6.56 -3.10
C TYR A 114 -9.12 -6.11 -2.88
N ARG A 115 -9.34 -4.97 -2.20
CA ARG A 115 -10.67 -4.42 -1.93
C ARG A 115 -11.44 -4.12 -3.22
N ILE A 116 -10.80 -3.41 -4.15
CA ILE A 116 -11.40 -3.06 -5.45
C ILE A 116 -11.65 -4.31 -6.28
N ALA A 117 -10.68 -5.22 -6.38
CA ALA A 117 -10.81 -6.43 -7.18
C ALA A 117 -11.95 -7.33 -6.69
N ALA A 118 -12.07 -7.53 -5.38
CA ALA A 118 -13.14 -8.31 -4.78
C ALA A 118 -14.53 -7.74 -5.13
N ALA A 119 -14.69 -6.41 -5.07
CA ALA A 119 -15.95 -5.74 -5.34
C ALA A 119 -16.31 -5.68 -6.84
N LEU A 120 -15.31 -5.58 -7.72
CA LEU A 120 -15.52 -5.59 -9.18
C LEU A 120 -15.64 -6.99 -9.79
N GLY A 121 -15.27 -8.04 -9.06
CA GLY A 121 -15.10 -9.40 -9.60
C GLY A 121 -13.86 -9.51 -10.49
N SER A 122 -12.83 -8.70 -10.21
CA SER A 122 -11.57 -8.64 -10.96
C SER A 122 -10.50 -9.55 -10.37
N THR A 123 -9.43 -9.78 -11.10
CA THR A 123 -8.23 -10.47 -10.60
C THR A 123 -7.22 -9.44 -10.06
N PRO A 124 -6.86 -9.48 -8.76
CA PRO A 124 -5.77 -8.65 -8.25
C PRO A 124 -4.43 -9.25 -8.69
N VAL A 125 -3.53 -8.43 -9.24
CA VAL A 125 -2.21 -8.85 -9.73
C VAL A 125 -1.15 -8.43 -8.74
N ILE A 126 -1.08 -9.12 -7.61
CA ILE A 126 -0.10 -8.83 -6.56
C ILE A 126 1.23 -9.50 -6.91
N THR A 127 2.33 -8.74 -6.79
CA THR A 127 3.68 -9.21 -7.15
C THR A 127 4.68 -9.13 -6.00
N THR A 128 4.30 -8.57 -4.86
CA THR A 128 5.16 -8.45 -3.67
C THR A 128 5.47 -9.82 -3.08
N ALA A 129 6.76 -10.13 -2.89
CA ALA A 129 7.22 -11.46 -2.51
C ALA A 129 6.61 -11.97 -1.19
N THR A 130 6.46 -11.11 -0.17
CA THR A 130 5.84 -11.50 1.10
C THR A 130 4.38 -11.88 0.94
N ASP A 131 3.61 -11.16 0.11
CA ASP A 131 2.19 -11.46 -0.12
C ASP A 131 2.01 -12.77 -0.91
N ILE A 132 2.75 -12.95 -2.01
CA ILE A 132 2.61 -14.17 -2.84
C ILE A 132 3.08 -15.44 -2.12
N ASN A 133 3.98 -15.32 -1.13
CA ASN A 133 4.44 -16.41 -0.27
C ASN A 133 3.65 -16.52 1.05
N ALA A 134 2.60 -15.73 1.22
CA ALA A 134 1.80 -15.66 2.44
C ALA A 134 2.64 -15.48 3.72
N LYS A 135 3.74 -14.70 3.64
CA LYS A 135 4.63 -14.41 4.76
C LYS A 135 4.25 -13.10 5.45
N PHE A 136 4.55 -13.00 6.73
CA PHE A 136 4.28 -11.80 7.51
C PHE A 136 5.03 -10.57 6.97
N ALA A 137 4.30 -9.52 6.63
CA ALA A 137 4.83 -8.24 6.19
C ALA A 137 4.84 -7.25 7.36
N VAL A 138 6.00 -7.12 8.03
CA VAL A 138 6.14 -6.34 9.26
C VAL A 138 5.84 -4.86 9.07
N ASP A 139 6.19 -4.29 7.93
CA ASP A 139 5.96 -2.89 7.59
C ASP A 139 4.46 -2.58 7.37
N SER A 140 3.75 -3.41 6.61
CA SER A 140 2.29 -3.34 6.46
C SER A 140 1.58 -3.48 7.79
N TRP A 141 1.97 -4.46 8.58
CA TRP A 141 1.36 -4.71 9.89
C TRP A 141 1.56 -3.52 10.85
N ALA A 142 2.78 -2.98 10.91
CA ALA A 142 3.07 -1.84 11.77
C ALA A 142 2.21 -0.61 11.39
N VAL A 143 2.08 -0.32 10.09
CA VAL A 143 1.23 0.78 9.59
C VAL A 143 -0.24 0.56 9.94
N LYS A 144 -0.79 -0.64 9.67
CA LYS A 144 -2.19 -0.99 9.98
C LYS A 144 -2.53 -0.85 11.45
N CYS A 145 -1.56 -1.19 12.33
CA CYS A 145 -1.72 -1.07 13.78
C CYS A 145 -1.39 0.33 14.32
N GLY A 146 -0.93 1.27 13.50
CA GLY A 146 -0.43 2.56 13.95
C GLY A 146 0.86 2.48 14.77
N TYR A 147 1.64 1.42 14.58
CA TYR A 147 2.88 1.18 15.32
C TYR A 147 4.07 1.86 14.65
N LYS A 148 5.03 2.29 15.47
CA LYS A 148 6.25 2.93 14.96
C LYS A 148 7.35 1.88 14.76
N ILE A 149 7.97 1.90 13.59
CA ILE A 149 9.16 1.10 13.26
C ILE A 149 10.40 1.84 13.72
N GLY A 150 11.17 1.21 14.63
CA GLY A 150 12.36 1.83 15.21
C GLY A 150 13.57 1.87 14.28
N ASN A 151 13.70 0.90 13.37
CA ASN A 151 14.86 0.79 12.47
C ASN A 151 14.44 0.23 11.11
N MET A 152 14.42 1.09 10.10
CA MET A 152 14.02 0.70 8.72
C MET A 152 15.03 -0.25 8.06
N THR A 153 16.31 -0.21 8.42
CA THR A 153 17.30 -1.17 7.93
C THR A 153 16.99 -2.57 8.44
N ALA A 154 16.70 -2.69 9.74
CA ALA A 154 16.28 -3.96 10.33
C ALA A 154 14.95 -4.45 9.74
N ALA A 155 13.98 -3.56 9.46
CA ALA A 155 12.72 -3.92 8.81
C ALA A 155 12.95 -4.50 7.40
N LYS A 156 13.81 -3.90 6.60
CA LYS A 156 14.18 -4.44 5.28
C LYS A 156 14.85 -5.82 5.39
N MET A 157 15.74 -6.00 6.36
CA MET A 157 16.42 -7.29 6.59
C MET A 157 15.44 -8.37 7.06
N VAL A 158 14.50 -8.04 7.95
CA VAL A 158 13.43 -8.96 8.38
C VAL A 158 12.59 -9.36 7.17
N SER A 159 12.14 -8.40 6.35
CA SER A 159 11.32 -8.67 5.16
C SER A 159 12.04 -9.52 4.10
N ALA A 160 13.36 -9.42 3.99
CA ALA A 160 14.14 -10.28 3.12
C ALA A 160 14.31 -11.69 3.71
N ARG A 161 14.68 -11.75 5.01
CA ARG A 161 15.01 -13.00 5.66
C ARG A 161 13.81 -13.92 5.90
N ILE A 162 12.61 -13.33 6.12
CA ILE A 162 11.38 -14.11 6.37
C ILE A 162 10.95 -14.96 5.17
N LEU A 163 11.41 -14.63 3.97
CA LEU A 163 11.19 -15.43 2.77
C LEU A 163 11.98 -16.74 2.78
N GLU A 164 13.09 -16.79 3.52
CA GLU A 164 14.01 -17.93 3.57
C GLU A 164 13.84 -18.77 4.85
N THR A 165 13.56 -18.12 5.98
CA THR A 165 13.48 -18.77 7.30
C THR A 165 12.53 -18.03 8.21
N ASP A 166 11.99 -18.72 9.20
CA ASP A 166 11.14 -18.09 10.19
C ASP A 166 11.94 -17.13 11.08
N ILE A 167 11.33 -16.00 11.41
CA ILE A 167 11.92 -14.90 12.17
C ILE A 167 11.44 -14.98 13.63
N PRO A 168 12.35 -14.99 14.62
CA PRO A 168 11.96 -14.95 16.02
C PRO A 168 11.36 -13.60 16.39
N ILE A 169 10.28 -13.65 17.18
CA ILE A 169 9.61 -12.48 17.76
C ILE A 169 9.50 -12.63 19.26
N THR A 170 9.77 -11.55 19.98
CA THR A 170 9.49 -11.43 21.41
C THR A 170 8.75 -10.12 21.68
N SER A 171 7.93 -10.09 22.74
CA SER A 171 7.10 -8.95 23.09
C SER A 171 7.04 -8.75 24.59
N ASP A 172 6.98 -7.50 25.05
CA ASP A 172 6.65 -7.15 26.43
C ASP A 172 5.15 -7.30 26.73
N PHE A 173 4.33 -7.51 25.69
CA PHE A 173 2.88 -7.65 25.78
C PHE A 173 2.45 -9.09 25.48
N PRO A 174 1.32 -9.55 26.02
CA PRO A 174 0.75 -10.83 25.63
C PRO A 174 0.47 -10.90 24.13
N ILE A 175 0.87 -11.98 23.49
CA ILE A 175 0.55 -12.26 22.08
C ILE A 175 -0.74 -13.07 22.07
N ALA A 176 -1.79 -12.52 21.48
CA ALA A 176 -3.08 -13.18 21.34
C ALA A 176 -3.16 -13.94 20.01
N GLY A 177 -3.68 -15.16 20.05
CA GLY A 177 -3.88 -15.99 18.86
C GLY A 177 -2.59 -16.63 18.34
N ASN A 178 -2.67 -17.11 17.09
CA ASN A 178 -1.53 -17.75 16.42
C ASN A 178 -0.61 -16.70 15.79
N LEU A 179 0.69 -16.98 15.81
CA LEU A 179 1.65 -16.16 15.09
C LEU A 179 1.40 -16.25 13.58
N PRO A 180 1.54 -15.13 12.84
CA PRO A 180 1.55 -15.15 11.40
C PRO A 180 2.64 -16.06 10.83
N ASN A 181 2.39 -16.57 9.61
CA ASN A 181 3.36 -17.41 8.90
C ASN A 181 4.70 -16.70 8.71
N GLY A 182 5.77 -17.37 9.05
CA GLY A 182 7.13 -16.83 9.01
C GLY A 182 7.60 -16.25 10.33
N LEU A 183 6.79 -16.28 11.41
CA LEU A 183 7.19 -15.88 12.75
C LEU A 183 7.19 -17.08 13.72
N VAL A 184 8.16 -17.07 14.63
CA VAL A 184 8.25 -18.03 15.76
C VAL A 184 8.56 -17.28 17.06
N LEU A 185 8.12 -17.80 18.20
CA LEU A 185 8.53 -17.23 19.50
C LEU A 185 10.02 -17.47 19.72
N GLY A 186 10.74 -16.43 20.15
CA GLY A 186 12.16 -16.57 20.48
C GLY A 186 12.76 -15.30 21.06
N GLU A 187 13.80 -15.47 21.86
CA GLU A 187 14.49 -14.36 22.55
C GLU A 187 15.97 -14.25 22.18
N SER A 188 16.42 -14.97 21.14
CA SER A 188 17.81 -14.94 20.67
C SER A 188 17.87 -15.24 19.17
N GLY A 189 18.95 -14.82 18.51
CA GLY A 189 19.22 -15.07 17.10
C GLY A 189 19.99 -13.94 16.43
N ASP A 190 20.29 -14.11 15.17
CA ASP A 190 21.02 -13.11 14.38
C ASP A 190 20.10 -11.91 14.03
N ILE A 191 18.83 -12.17 13.74
CA ILE A 191 17.83 -11.14 13.43
C ILE A 191 16.50 -11.53 14.06
N GLY A 192 15.73 -10.56 14.55
CA GLY A 192 14.41 -10.82 15.11
C GLY A 192 13.64 -9.53 15.40
N ILE A 193 12.38 -9.70 15.80
CA ILE A 193 11.43 -8.62 16.08
C ILE A 193 11.23 -8.51 17.59
N TYR A 194 11.34 -7.31 18.11
CA TYR A 194 10.96 -6.98 19.49
C TYR A 194 9.83 -5.97 19.48
N VAL A 195 8.75 -6.29 20.20
CA VAL A 195 7.58 -5.41 20.34
C VAL A 195 7.52 -4.93 21.79
N GLY A 196 7.77 -3.65 22.01
CA GLY A 196 7.80 -3.10 23.38
C GLY A 196 8.41 -1.72 23.46
N TYR A 197 8.51 -1.20 24.70
CA TYR A 197 9.07 0.14 24.99
C TYR A 197 10.39 0.11 25.72
N LYS A 198 10.83 -1.06 26.19
CA LYS A 198 12.11 -1.18 26.90
C LYS A 198 13.27 -1.10 25.93
N ASP A 199 14.41 -0.62 26.37
CA ASP A 199 15.65 -0.68 25.58
C ASP A 199 16.21 -2.12 25.63
N ARG A 200 15.55 -3.02 24.90
CA ARG A 200 15.95 -4.43 24.75
C ARG A 200 16.42 -4.68 23.33
N LYS A 201 17.54 -5.39 23.23
CA LYS A 201 18.09 -5.85 21.95
C LYS A 201 18.35 -7.36 22.03
N PRO A 202 17.27 -8.18 22.03
CA PRO A 202 17.41 -9.62 22.23
C PRO A 202 18.12 -10.34 21.07
N PHE A 203 18.20 -9.70 19.91
CA PHE A 203 18.85 -10.26 18.72
C PHE A 203 20.06 -9.43 18.32
N LYS A 204 21.04 -10.01 17.62
CA LYS A 204 22.18 -9.23 17.09
C LYS A 204 21.72 -8.06 16.21
N MET A 205 20.69 -8.28 15.38
CA MET A 205 19.94 -7.25 14.68
C MET A 205 18.50 -7.27 15.18
N THR A 206 18.12 -6.32 16.01
CA THR A 206 16.76 -6.20 16.56
C THR A 206 15.95 -5.19 15.76
N LEU A 207 14.82 -5.61 15.22
CA LEU A 207 13.78 -4.73 14.73
C LEU A 207 12.84 -4.40 15.90
N SER A 208 12.95 -3.20 16.44
CA SER A 208 12.05 -2.71 17.48
C SER A 208 10.78 -2.14 16.88
N ILE A 209 9.63 -2.57 17.37
CA ILE A 209 8.30 -2.09 17.04
C ILE A 209 7.68 -1.48 18.30
N PHE A 210 7.24 -0.24 18.20
CA PHE A 210 6.64 0.51 19.30
C PHE A 210 5.14 0.63 19.09
N PRO A 211 4.30 -0.06 19.89
CA PRO A 211 2.85 0.09 19.84
C PRO A 211 2.40 1.51 20.14
N GLN A 212 1.21 1.89 19.70
CA GLN A 212 0.63 3.19 20.01
C GLN A 212 0.20 3.25 21.49
N ILE A 213 0.60 4.31 22.19
CA ILE A 213 0.12 4.58 23.56
C ILE A 213 -1.05 5.55 23.47
N ILE A 214 -2.21 5.17 24.03
CA ILE A 214 -3.35 6.05 24.20
C ILE A 214 -3.41 6.46 25.67
N LEU A 215 -3.19 7.73 25.95
CA LEU A 215 -3.38 8.30 27.29
C LEU A 215 -4.84 8.74 27.43
N LEU A 216 -5.58 8.13 28.33
CA LEU A 216 -6.91 8.56 28.72
C LEU A 216 -6.77 9.46 29.96
N SER A 217 -7.05 10.76 29.82
CA SER A 217 -7.25 11.64 30.97
C SER A 217 -8.68 11.42 31.50
N LEU A 218 -8.81 11.02 32.74
CA LEU A 218 -10.07 10.98 33.49
C LEU A 218 -10.44 12.38 34.02
#